data_e05bbbda876af26b3805899f84910c90
#
_entry.id   e05bbbda876af26b3805899f84910c90
#
_cell.length_a   1.000
_cell.length_b   1.000
_cell.length_c   1.000
_cell.angle_alpha   90.00
_cell.angle_beta   90.00
_cell.angle_gamma   90.00
#
_symmetry.space_group_name_H-M   'P 1'
#
loop_
_entity.id
_entity.type
_entity.pdbx_description
1 polymer ?
#
loop_
_entity_poly.entity_id
_entity_poly.type
_entity_poly.pdbx_seq_one_letter_code
_entity_poly.pdbx_strand_id
1 'polypeptide(L)'
;YTSLVLKYQVKCTGDTDYADRLYSVKEFFRIRTGEDAQQYLLDYDRTMNQRFDGKTTALNQKGVLVGIAPTDLEYETNTDGTIVAFIEDNQLWHYDKKEDEMSLVFGFADAENMDVRTLCDLHDIRLISVDEKGNTTFTVVGYMNRGVHEGQVGVAVYYFDAEKNSVTEKAFVPGEDGYYLMKEDLGKFVYYSNSDENLYVMIDGTLYLVNLKDNTREV
;
A
#
# COMPACT_ATOMS: atom_id res chain seq x y z
N TYR A 1 -14.81 7.96 -28.70
CA TYR A 1 -15.06 7.35 -27.40
C TYR A 1 -14.13 7.93 -26.37
N THR A 2 -14.64 8.24 -25.18
CA THR A 2 -13.86 8.70 -24.05
C THR A 2 -14.12 7.77 -22.87
N SER A 3 -13.07 7.30 -22.21
CA SER A 3 -13.16 6.57 -20.95
C SER A 3 -12.67 7.47 -19.83
N LEU A 4 -13.42 7.50 -18.73
CA LEU A 4 -13.13 8.29 -17.54
C LEU A 4 -13.19 7.37 -16.32
N VAL A 5 -12.21 7.49 -15.45
CA VAL A 5 -12.21 6.85 -14.13
C VAL A 5 -12.23 7.95 -13.07
N LEU A 6 -13.23 7.91 -12.20
CA LEU A 6 -13.29 8.77 -11.02
C LEU A 6 -12.94 7.94 -9.79
N LYS A 7 -12.07 8.46 -8.93
CA LYS A 7 -11.75 7.90 -7.62
C LYS A 7 -11.98 8.98 -6.57
N TYR A 8 -12.73 8.65 -5.54
CA TYR A 8 -13.03 9.57 -4.46
C TYR A 8 -13.39 8.82 -3.18
N GLN A 9 -13.43 9.54 -2.08
CA GLN A 9 -13.82 8.99 -0.79
C GLN A 9 -15.16 9.54 -0.35
N VAL A 10 -15.94 8.70 0.30
CA VAL A 10 -17.22 9.08 0.91
C VAL A 10 -17.13 8.83 2.41
N LYS A 11 -17.36 9.86 3.20
CA LYS A 11 -17.53 9.74 4.64
C LYS A 11 -19.02 9.68 4.97
N CYS A 12 -19.43 8.64 5.67
CA CYS A 12 -20.80 8.55 6.17
C CYS A 12 -21.00 9.53 7.33
N THR A 13 -22.15 10.18 7.34
CA THR A 13 -22.57 11.10 8.41
C THR A 13 -23.92 10.64 8.98
N GLY A 14 -24.20 10.97 10.24
CA GLY A 14 -25.46 10.63 10.91
C GLY A 14 -25.23 9.91 12.24
N ASP A 15 -26.32 9.45 12.85
CA ASP A 15 -26.35 8.81 14.18
C ASP A 15 -26.50 7.28 14.09
N THR A 16 -26.01 6.66 13.02
CA THR A 16 -26.09 5.21 12.80
C THR A 16 -24.76 4.53 13.10
N ASP A 17 -24.75 3.20 13.20
CA ASP A 17 -23.53 2.40 13.36
C ASP A 17 -22.52 2.56 12.20
N TYR A 18 -22.91 3.22 11.12
CA TYR A 18 -22.08 3.54 9.96
C TYR A 18 -21.52 4.98 9.99
N ALA A 19 -21.85 5.76 11.01
CA ALA A 19 -21.33 7.12 11.15
C ALA A 19 -19.79 7.10 11.17
N ASP A 20 -19.22 8.13 10.55
CA ASP A 20 -17.76 8.33 10.40
C ASP A 20 -17.00 7.28 9.58
N ARG A 21 -17.63 6.24 9.09
CA ARG A 21 -16.96 5.27 8.21
C ARG A 21 -16.60 5.91 6.88
N LEU A 22 -15.40 5.57 6.40
CA LEU A 22 -14.88 6.00 5.11
C LEU A 22 -15.03 4.88 4.09
N TYR A 23 -15.38 5.26 2.88
CA TYR A 23 -15.48 4.36 1.73
C TYR A 23 -14.66 4.91 0.57
N SER A 24 -13.87 4.04 -0.06
CA SER A 24 -13.21 4.32 -1.33
C SER A 24 -14.16 3.96 -2.47
N VAL A 25 -14.42 4.91 -3.35
CA VAL A 25 -15.30 4.74 -4.50
C VAL A 25 -14.49 4.89 -5.78
N LYS A 26 -14.68 3.93 -6.68
CA LYS A 26 -14.15 3.99 -8.04
C LYS A 26 -15.30 3.86 -9.01
N GLU A 27 -15.43 4.82 -9.92
CA GLU A 27 -16.43 4.82 -10.99
C GLU A 27 -15.73 4.84 -12.34
N PHE A 28 -16.21 3.99 -13.24
CA PHE A 28 -15.79 3.95 -14.62
C PHE A 28 -16.95 4.41 -15.52
N PHE A 29 -16.63 5.28 -16.45
CA PHE A 29 -17.57 5.76 -17.46
C PHE A 29 -16.97 5.58 -18.84
N ARG A 30 -17.76 5.06 -19.78
CA ARG A 30 -17.44 5.04 -21.20
C ARG A 30 -18.48 5.85 -21.96
N ILE A 31 -18.04 6.89 -22.63
CA ILE A 31 -18.90 7.90 -23.24
C ILE A 31 -18.62 7.98 -24.74
N ARG A 32 -19.65 8.19 -25.52
CA ARG A 32 -19.58 8.55 -26.93
C ARG A 32 -20.23 9.92 -27.14
N THR A 33 -19.54 10.80 -27.84
CA THR A 33 -20.16 12.04 -28.36
C THR A 33 -20.76 11.75 -29.74
N GLY A 34 -22.03 12.03 -29.91
CA GLY A 34 -22.73 11.93 -31.21
C GLY A 34 -22.44 13.11 -32.14
N GLU A 35 -22.89 13.01 -33.38
CA GLU A 35 -22.76 14.10 -34.37
C GLU A 35 -23.55 15.35 -33.98
N ASP A 36 -24.58 15.19 -33.17
CA ASP A 36 -25.42 16.22 -32.59
C ASP A 36 -24.79 16.88 -31.34
N ALA A 37 -23.54 16.58 -31.03
CA ALA A 37 -22.80 16.95 -29.80
C ALA A 37 -23.43 16.44 -28.50
N GLN A 38 -24.43 15.55 -28.56
CA GLN A 38 -24.93 14.87 -27.36
C GLN A 38 -24.00 13.78 -26.88
N GLN A 39 -23.97 13.60 -25.57
CA GLN A 39 -23.13 12.57 -24.92
C GLN A 39 -24.01 11.37 -24.56
N TYR A 40 -23.56 10.20 -24.94
CA TYR A 40 -24.21 8.94 -24.67
C TYR A 40 -23.34 8.10 -23.75
N LEU A 41 -23.89 7.72 -22.61
CA LEU A 41 -23.23 6.75 -21.70
C LEU A 41 -23.36 5.36 -22.32
N LEU A 42 -22.21 4.72 -22.57
CA LEU A 42 -22.16 3.39 -23.18
C LEU A 42 -21.91 2.30 -22.13
N ASP A 43 -21.13 2.63 -21.11
CA ASP A 43 -20.78 1.70 -20.06
C ASP A 43 -20.54 2.47 -18.76
N TYR A 44 -20.93 1.86 -17.64
CA TYR A 44 -20.77 2.40 -16.31
C TYR A 44 -20.56 1.27 -15.32
N ASP A 45 -19.51 1.38 -14.52
CA ASP A 45 -19.26 0.50 -13.40
C ASP A 45 -18.92 1.31 -12.15
N ARG A 46 -19.34 0.83 -10.99
CA ARG A 46 -19.05 1.43 -9.70
C ARG A 46 -18.69 0.38 -8.66
N THR A 47 -17.55 0.55 -8.04
CA THR A 47 -17.17 -0.18 -6.85
C THR A 47 -17.11 0.76 -5.64
N MET A 48 -17.53 0.30 -4.49
CA MET A 48 -17.51 1.05 -3.24
C MET A 48 -17.12 0.11 -2.11
N ASN A 49 -15.92 0.29 -1.58
CA ASN A 49 -15.36 -0.53 -0.53
C ASN A 49 -15.18 0.30 0.74
N GLN A 50 -15.59 -0.26 1.88
CA GLN A 50 -15.32 0.38 3.17
C GLN A 50 -13.80 0.32 3.42
N ARG A 51 -13.22 1.46 3.80
CA ARG A 51 -11.83 1.49 4.21
C ARG A 51 -11.65 0.87 5.58
N PHE A 52 -10.56 0.15 5.72
CA PHE A 52 -10.15 -0.40 7.00
C PHE A 52 -9.82 0.75 7.97
N ASP A 53 -10.33 0.64 9.19
CA ASP A 53 -10.03 1.57 10.29
C ASP A 53 -9.55 0.79 11.50
N GLY A 54 -8.25 0.78 11.71
CA GLY A 54 -7.61 0.11 12.82
C GLY A 54 -7.88 0.72 14.21
N LYS A 55 -8.50 1.89 14.26
CA LYS A 55 -8.80 2.60 15.53
C LYS A 55 -10.12 2.20 16.16
N THR A 56 -10.98 1.49 15.43
CA THR A 56 -12.32 1.13 15.89
C THR A 56 -12.45 -0.35 16.24
N THR A 57 -13.57 -0.98 15.94
CA THR A 57 -13.94 -2.33 16.33
C THR A 57 -13.20 -3.46 15.57
N ALA A 58 -12.03 -3.16 14.98
CA ALA A 58 -11.28 -4.14 14.22
C ALA A 58 -10.69 -5.25 15.10
N LEU A 59 -10.38 -4.95 16.36
CA LEU A 59 -9.81 -5.91 17.31
C LEU A 59 -10.91 -6.65 18.07
N ASN A 60 -10.74 -7.96 18.24
CA ASN A 60 -11.57 -8.79 19.12
C ASN A 60 -10.73 -9.93 19.69
N GLN A 61 -11.30 -10.68 20.67
CA GLN A 61 -10.60 -11.78 21.35
C GLN A 61 -10.05 -12.89 20.42
N LYS A 62 -10.46 -12.93 19.15
CA LYS A 62 -10.04 -13.94 18.18
C LYS A 62 -9.01 -13.41 17.18
N GLY A 63 -8.81 -12.09 17.11
CA GLY A 63 -7.89 -11.46 16.17
C GLY A 63 -8.44 -10.16 15.56
N VAL A 64 -7.92 -9.80 14.42
CA VAL A 64 -8.27 -8.59 13.68
C VAL A 64 -9.36 -8.89 12.66
N LEU A 65 -10.43 -8.11 12.67
CA LEU A 65 -11.47 -8.14 11.66
C LEU A 65 -11.16 -7.12 10.57
N VAL A 66 -10.57 -7.54 9.47
CA VAL A 66 -10.21 -6.68 8.32
C VAL A 66 -11.40 -6.36 7.41
N GLY A 67 -12.60 -6.83 7.72
CA GLY A 67 -13.79 -6.61 6.89
C GLY A 67 -13.88 -7.60 5.73
N ILE A 68 -14.40 -7.15 4.59
CA ILE A 68 -14.42 -7.95 3.35
C ILE A 68 -13.09 -7.70 2.65
N ALA A 69 -12.06 -8.45 3.06
CA ALA A 69 -10.77 -8.41 2.41
C ALA A 69 -10.80 -9.14 1.06
N PRO A 70 -9.97 -8.75 0.09
CA PRO A 70 -9.71 -9.57 -1.08
C PRO A 70 -9.18 -10.95 -0.66
N THR A 71 -9.42 -11.95 -1.49
CA THR A 71 -9.00 -13.35 -1.21
C THR A 71 -7.48 -13.53 -1.16
N ASP A 72 -6.74 -12.53 -1.59
CA ASP A 72 -5.29 -12.47 -1.75
C ASP A 72 -4.66 -11.38 -0.84
N LEU A 73 -5.21 -11.19 0.36
CA LEU A 73 -4.61 -10.29 1.36
C LEU A 73 -3.15 -10.68 1.60
N GLU A 74 -2.24 -9.75 1.34
CA GLU A 74 -0.81 -9.94 1.59
C GLU A 74 -0.52 -9.73 3.07
N TYR A 75 0.02 -10.76 3.71
CA TYR A 75 0.42 -10.70 5.11
C TYR A 75 1.64 -11.58 5.39
N GLU A 76 2.40 -11.20 6.41
CA GLU A 76 3.52 -11.97 6.96
C GLU A 76 3.39 -12.06 8.48
N THR A 77 3.96 -13.11 9.06
CA THR A 77 3.93 -13.34 10.51
C THR A 77 5.31 -13.72 11.03
N ASN A 78 5.55 -13.47 12.32
CA ASN A 78 6.64 -14.12 13.02
C ASN A 78 6.40 -15.63 13.16
N THR A 79 7.39 -16.39 13.62
CA THR A 79 7.33 -17.86 13.64
C THR A 79 6.19 -18.40 14.50
N ASP A 80 5.85 -17.77 15.61
CA ASP A 80 4.78 -18.22 16.52
C ASP A 80 3.39 -17.66 16.17
N GLY A 81 3.29 -16.80 15.13
CA GLY A 81 2.03 -16.23 14.67
C GLY A 81 1.40 -15.24 15.66
N THR A 82 2.19 -14.68 16.57
CA THR A 82 1.71 -13.68 17.54
C THR A 82 1.81 -12.27 17.02
N ILE A 83 2.64 -12.04 16.02
CA ILE A 83 2.79 -10.76 15.33
C ILE A 83 2.42 -10.95 13.86
N VAL A 84 1.60 -10.04 13.35
CA VAL A 84 1.13 -10.06 11.96
C VAL A 84 1.34 -8.68 11.35
N ALA A 85 2.03 -8.63 10.22
CA ALA A 85 2.02 -7.48 9.33
C ALA A 85 1.13 -7.79 8.13
N PHE A 86 0.27 -6.86 7.74
CA PHE A 86 -0.64 -7.05 6.61
C PHE A 86 -0.88 -5.74 5.86
N ILE A 87 -1.26 -5.88 4.58
CA ILE A 87 -1.50 -4.75 3.69
C ILE A 87 -2.99 -4.65 3.42
N GLU A 88 -3.58 -3.52 3.74
CA GLU A 88 -4.98 -3.21 3.44
C GLU A 88 -5.11 -1.75 2.98
N ASP A 89 -5.86 -1.52 1.90
CA ASP A 89 -6.08 -0.18 1.31
C ASP A 89 -4.77 0.59 0.99
N ASN A 90 -3.73 -0.07 0.48
CA ASN A 90 -2.39 0.50 0.28
C ASN A 90 -1.76 1.07 1.56
N GLN A 91 -2.06 0.48 2.69
CA GLN A 91 -1.47 0.77 3.99
C GLN A 91 -0.90 -0.49 4.60
N LEU A 92 0.26 -0.39 5.22
CA LEU A 92 0.87 -1.47 5.98
C LEU A 92 0.51 -1.32 7.45
N TRP A 93 -0.08 -2.37 7.99
CA TRP A 93 -0.49 -2.48 9.38
C TRP A 93 0.34 -3.53 10.10
N HIS A 94 0.58 -3.30 11.39
CA HIS A 94 1.24 -4.23 12.30
C HIS A 94 0.30 -4.50 13.48
N TYR A 95 0.11 -5.79 13.80
CA TYR A 95 -0.68 -6.24 14.92
C TYR A 95 0.13 -7.14 15.84
N ASP A 96 0.25 -6.76 17.11
CA ASP A 96 0.79 -7.61 18.17
C ASP A 96 -0.38 -8.18 19.00
N LYS A 97 -0.54 -9.51 18.90
CA LYS A 97 -1.61 -10.23 19.60
C LYS A 97 -1.39 -10.31 21.11
N LYS A 98 -0.14 -10.26 21.57
CA LYS A 98 0.18 -10.36 23.00
C LYS A 98 -0.17 -9.08 23.73
N GLU A 99 0.15 -7.95 23.09
CA GLU A 99 -0.16 -6.62 23.63
C GLU A 99 -1.55 -6.12 23.22
N ASP A 100 -2.23 -6.85 22.30
CA ASP A 100 -3.50 -6.44 21.69
C ASP A 100 -3.44 -5.05 21.06
N GLU A 101 -2.31 -4.77 20.41
CA GLU A 101 -1.99 -3.47 19.84
C GLU A 101 -1.89 -3.54 18.32
N MET A 102 -2.48 -2.54 17.66
CA MET A 102 -2.42 -2.38 16.21
C MET A 102 -1.88 -1.01 15.84
N SER A 103 -0.88 -0.98 14.97
CA SER A 103 -0.20 0.22 14.52
C SER A 103 -0.25 0.35 13.00
N LEU A 104 -0.50 1.56 12.50
CA LEU A 104 -0.27 1.91 11.10
C LEU A 104 1.23 2.15 10.90
N VAL A 105 1.88 1.23 10.18
CA VAL A 105 3.32 1.30 9.91
C VAL A 105 3.64 2.23 8.76
N PHE A 106 2.90 2.11 7.65
CA PHE A 106 3.15 2.89 6.46
C PHE A 106 1.87 3.16 5.67
N GLY A 107 1.78 4.36 5.11
CA GLY A 107 0.76 4.78 4.16
C GLY A 107 0.99 6.22 3.76
N PHE A 108 0.71 6.56 2.50
CA PHE A 108 0.74 7.95 2.06
C PHE A 108 -0.52 8.72 2.48
N ALA A 109 -1.61 8.01 2.77
CA ALA A 109 -2.83 8.61 3.27
C ALA A 109 -2.68 8.90 4.76
N ASP A 110 -2.77 10.17 5.12
CA ASP A 110 -2.82 10.63 6.50
C ASP A 110 -4.23 11.16 6.78
N ALA A 111 -4.87 10.62 7.81
CA ALA A 111 -6.23 11.02 8.19
C ALA A 111 -6.32 12.50 8.63
N GLU A 112 -5.20 13.06 9.07
CA GLU A 112 -5.11 14.46 9.52
C GLU A 112 -4.78 15.42 8.36
N ASN A 113 -4.16 14.92 7.29
CA ASN A 113 -3.75 15.70 6.13
C ASN A 113 -4.31 15.09 4.84
N MET A 114 -5.60 15.24 4.61
CA MET A 114 -6.28 14.81 3.38
C MET A 114 -5.93 15.75 2.21
N ASP A 115 -4.71 15.64 1.76
CA ASP A 115 -4.22 16.29 0.56
C ASP A 115 -4.54 15.43 -0.68
N VAL A 116 -4.79 16.05 -1.81
CA VAL A 116 -5.02 15.39 -3.11
C VAL A 116 -3.93 14.37 -3.47
N ARG A 117 -2.68 14.60 -3.06
CA ARG A 117 -1.56 13.68 -3.27
C ARG A 117 -1.75 12.33 -2.58
N THR A 118 -2.47 12.29 -1.46
CA THR A 118 -2.73 11.04 -0.72
C THR A 118 -3.68 10.11 -1.47
N LEU A 119 -4.45 10.63 -2.41
CA LEU A 119 -5.39 9.87 -3.23
C LEU A 119 -4.71 9.20 -4.43
N CYS A 120 -3.44 9.51 -4.70
CA CYS A 120 -2.68 8.83 -5.74
C CYS A 120 -2.38 7.40 -5.29
N ASP A 121 -2.91 6.43 -6.01
CA ASP A 121 -2.76 5.00 -5.75
C ASP A 121 -1.80 4.31 -6.73
N LEU A 122 -0.88 5.07 -7.33
CA LEU A 122 0.09 4.57 -8.29
C LEU A 122 1.32 3.96 -7.59
N HIS A 123 1.10 3.19 -6.55
CA HIS A 123 2.12 2.45 -5.83
C HIS A 123 1.54 1.16 -5.24
N ASP A 124 2.40 0.19 -5.01
CA ASP A 124 2.12 -1.03 -4.28
C ASP A 124 3.10 -1.17 -3.11
N ILE A 125 2.65 -1.73 -2.00
CA ILE A 125 3.49 -2.14 -0.88
C ILE A 125 3.73 -3.64 -1.01
N ARG A 126 4.94 -4.11 -0.68
CA ARG A 126 5.29 -5.53 -0.65
C ARG A 126 5.96 -5.87 0.66
N LEU A 127 5.41 -6.83 1.37
CA LEU A 127 6.05 -7.40 2.55
C LEU A 127 7.23 -8.28 2.16
N ILE A 128 8.33 -8.14 2.89
CA ILE A 128 9.55 -8.92 2.67
C ILE A 128 9.75 -9.89 3.84
N SER A 129 9.72 -9.38 5.08
CA SER A 129 9.89 -10.22 6.27
C SER A 129 9.39 -9.55 7.53
N VAL A 130 8.97 -10.38 8.48
CA VAL A 130 8.67 -10.00 9.87
C VAL A 130 9.56 -10.85 10.77
N ASP A 131 10.32 -10.22 11.67
CA ASP A 131 11.15 -10.95 12.63
C ASP A 131 10.40 -11.28 13.94
N GLU A 132 11.05 -11.99 14.85
CA GLU A 132 10.46 -12.44 16.13
C GLU A 132 10.09 -11.28 17.07
N LYS A 133 10.62 -10.09 16.85
CA LYS A 133 10.32 -8.87 17.61
C LYS A 133 9.27 -8.00 16.93
N GLY A 134 8.82 -8.39 15.74
CA GLY A 134 7.87 -7.62 14.95
C GLY A 134 8.51 -6.56 14.06
N ASN A 135 9.84 -6.49 14.01
CA ASN A 135 10.47 -5.61 13.03
C ASN A 135 10.14 -6.10 11.63
N THR A 136 9.76 -5.18 10.77
CA THR A 136 9.25 -5.51 9.45
C THR A 136 10.08 -4.84 8.36
N THR A 137 10.55 -5.63 7.39
CA THR A 137 11.14 -5.11 6.17
C THR A 137 10.10 -5.16 5.07
N PHE A 138 9.96 -4.06 4.34
CA PHE A 138 9.00 -3.95 3.24
C PHE A 138 9.49 -3.01 2.15
N THR A 139 8.91 -3.12 0.96
CA THR A 139 9.17 -2.23 -0.15
C THR A 139 7.92 -1.47 -0.55
N VAL A 140 8.11 -0.24 -1.01
CA VAL A 140 7.10 0.55 -1.71
C VAL A 140 7.56 0.72 -3.14
N VAL A 141 6.70 0.32 -4.07
CA VAL A 141 7.01 0.24 -5.48
C VAL A 141 6.07 1.14 -6.25
N GLY A 142 6.60 2.06 -7.02
CA GLY A 142 5.82 2.95 -7.87
C GLY A 142 6.05 4.43 -7.56
N TYR A 143 5.00 5.21 -7.66
CA TYR A 143 5.06 6.65 -7.48
C TYR A 143 5.11 7.02 -5.99
N MET A 144 6.13 7.81 -5.63
CA MET A 144 6.30 8.31 -4.25
C MET A 144 5.47 9.58 -4.07
N ASN A 145 4.36 9.46 -3.33
CA ASN A 145 3.43 10.58 -3.13
C ASN A 145 3.98 11.66 -2.21
N ARG A 146 4.88 11.28 -1.31
CA ARG A 146 5.44 12.13 -0.26
C ARG A 146 6.87 11.71 0.08
N GLY A 147 7.53 12.56 0.86
CA GLY A 147 8.87 12.30 1.41
C GLY A 147 9.98 12.80 0.53
N VAL A 148 11.19 12.28 0.76
CA VAL A 148 12.42 12.73 0.09
C VAL A 148 12.37 12.48 -1.43
N HIS A 149 11.64 11.45 -1.85
CA HIS A 149 11.52 11.04 -3.25
C HIS A 149 10.17 11.41 -3.87
N GLU A 150 9.46 12.39 -3.28
CA GLU A 150 8.16 12.84 -3.82
C GLU A 150 8.26 13.19 -5.32
N GLY A 151 7.32 12.64 -6.10
CA GLY A 151 7.26 12.85 -7.55
C GLY A 151 8.11 11.90 -8.37
N GLN A 152 8.92 11.04 -7.76
CA GLN A 152 9.71 10.02 -8.43
C GLN A 152 8.96 8.68 -8.49
N VAL A 153 9.30 7.88 -9.47
CA VAL A 153 8.87 6.47 -9.56
C VAL A 153 10.08 5.61 -9.26
N GLY A 154 9.89 4.55 -8.49
CA GLY A 154 11.01 3.68 -8.11
C GLY A 154 10.62 2.64 -7.08
N VAL A 155 11.63 2.05 -6.47
CA VAL A 155 11.50 1.09 -5.36
C VAL A 155 12.19 1.67 -4.14
N ALA A 156 11.41 1.95 -3.10
CA ALA A 156 11.92 2.31 -1.79
C ALA A 156 11.90 1.09 -0.87
N VAL A 157 12.96 0.88 -0.12
CA VAL A 157 13.09 -0.20 0.88
C VAL A 157 13.03 0.43 2.26
N TYR A 158 12.12 -0.06 3.08
CA TYR A 158 11.89 0.43 4.43
C TYR A 158 12.09 -0.66 5.48
N TYR A 159 12.48 -0.22 6.65
CA TYR A 159 12.56 -1.02 7.85
C TYR A 159 11.74 -0.38 8.97
N PHE A 160 10.81 -1.13 9.52
CA PHE A 160 10.04 -0.77 10.70
C PHE A 160 10.67 -1.40 11.95
N ASP A 161 11.03 -0.57 12.91
CA ASP A 161 11.48 -0.97 14.25
C ASP A 161 10.26 -0.96 15.18
N ALA A 162 9.79 -2.14 15.56
CA ALA A 162 8.56 -2.29 16.35
C ALA A 162 8.71 -1.72 17.76
N GLU A 163 9.91 -1.86 18.39
CA GLU A 163 10.17 -1.34 19.73
C GLU A 163 10.13 0.20 19.77
N LYS A 164 10.62 0.86 18.70
CA LYS A 164 10.64 2.31 18.59
C LYS A 164 9.40 2.88 17.91
N ASN A 165 8.55 2.02 17.34
CA ASN A 165 7.43 2.40 16.49
C ASN A 165 7.85 3.42 15.42
N SER A 166 8.92 3.10 14.68
CA SER A 166 9.52 4.03 13.72
C SER A 166 9.91 3.32 12.43
N VAL A 167 9.70 4.03 11.32
CA VAL A 167 10.06 3.57 9.97
C VAL A 167 11.30 4.33 9.49
N THR A 168 12.25 3.59 8.94
CA THR A 168 13.48 4.14 8.36
C THR A 168 13.60 3.66 6.92
N GLU A 169 13.83 4.58 6.00
CA GLU A 169 14.21 4.24 4.64
C GLU A 169 15.64 3.70 4.61
N LYS A 170 15.83 2.54 3.99
CA LYS A 170 17.13 1.88 3.85
C LYS A 170 17.76 2.14 2.49
N ALA A 171 16.94 2.20 1.44
CA ALA A 171 17.41 2.48 0.09
C ALA A 171 16.27 2.99 -0.78
N PHE A 172 16.64 3.70 -1.85
CA PHE A 172 15.75 4.04 -2.95
C PHE A 172 16.45 3.75 -4.27
N VAL A 173 15.76 3.03 -5.14
CA VAL A 173 16.22 2.73 -6.51
C VAL A 173 15.24 3.41 -7.46
N PRO A 174 15.65 4.50 -8.15
CA PRO A 174 14.78 5.16 -9.11
C PRO A 174 14.55 4.28 -10.33
N GLY A 175 13.34 4.33 -10.88
CA GLY A 175 12.99 3.77 -12.18
C GLY A 175 12.86 4.89 -13.22
N GLU A 176 13.14 4.57 -14.48
CA GLU A 176 12.98 5.50 -15.60
C GLU A 176 11.56 5.43 -16.17
N ASP A 177 10.93 4.27 -16.09
CA ASP A 177 9.59 4.01 -16.59
C ASP A 177 8.49 4.44 -15.60
N GLY A 178 7.29 4.68 -16.14
CA GLY A 178 6.12 4.98 -15.33
C GLY A 178 5.62 3.75 -14.54
N TYR A 179 4.89 3.99 -13.45
CA TYR A 179 4.38 2.98 -12.54
C TYR A 179 3.74 1.75 -13.23
N TYR A 180 2.95 1.95 -14.27
CA TYR A 180 2.24 0.84 -14.92
C TYR A 180 3.17 -0.16 -15.62
N LEU A 181 4.27 0.32 -16.20
CA LEU A 181 5.29 -0.56 -16.79
C LEU A 181 6.08 -1.26 -15.70
N MET A 182 6.48 -0.53 -14.67
CA MET A 182 7.20 -1.09 -13.53
C MET A 182 6.36 -2.14 -12.78
N LYS A 183 5.06 -1.94 -12.65
CA LYS A 183 4.16 -2.85 -11.92
C LYS A 183 4.15 -4.27 -12.48
N GLU A 184 4.25 -4.44 -13.80
CA GLU A 184 4.28 -5.75 -14.43
C GLU A 184 5.59 -6.51 -14.13
N ASP A 185 6.68 -5.80 -13.98
CA ASP A 185 8.01 -6.38 -13.75
C ASP A 185 8.32 -6.55 -12.25
N LEU A 186 7.99 -5.59 -11.43
CA LEU A 186 8.39 -5.53 -10.02
C LEU A 186 7.70 -6.54 -9.12
N GLY A 187 6.49 -7.00 -9.47
CA GLY A 187 5.83 -8.07 -8.72
C GLY A 187 6.52 -9.43 -8.83
N LYS A 188 7.43 -9.60 -9.80
CA LYS A 188 8.06 -10.88 -10.13
C LYS A 188 9.52 -10.97 -9.73
N PHE A 189 10.21 -9.85 -9.57
CA PHE A 189 11.67 -9.78 -9.48
C PHE A 189 12.17 -9.01 -8.26
N VAL A 190 11.51 -9.17 -7.13
CA VAL A 190 12.02 -8.73 -5.82
C VAL A 190 12.31 -9.97 -4.99
N TYR A 191 13.56 -10.16 -4.61
CA TYR A 191 14.01 -11.27 -3.77
C TYR A 191 14.85 -10.75 -2.61
N TYR A 192 14.57 -11.21 -1.42
CA TYR A 192 15.31 -10.85 -0.22
C TYR A 192 16.03 -12.08 0.37
N SER A 193 17.33 -11.93 0.63
CA SER A 193 18.12 -12.92 1.36
C SER A 193 18.24 -12.54 2.81
N ASN A 194 17.57 -13.28 3.70
CA ASN A 194 17.62 -13.05 5.16
C ASN A 194 19.02 -13.26 5.73
N SER A 195 19.83 -14.16 5.15
CA SER A 195 21.18 -14.47 5.66
C SER A 195 22.16 -13.32 5.46
N ASP A 196 22.03 -12.61 4.34
CA ASP A 196 22.99 -11.61 3.91
C ASP A 196 22.43 -10.18 4.03
N GLU A 197 21.13 -10.07 4.34
CA GLU A 197 20.37 -8.83 4.34
C GLU A 197 20.47 -8.08 2.99
N ASN A 198 20.48 -8.85 1.91
CA ASN A 198 20.54 -8.34 0.55
C ASN A 198 19.17 -8.40 -0.11
N LEU A 199 18.76 -7.29 -0.70
CA LEU A 199 17.60 -7.20 -1.56
C LEU A 199 18.05 -7.18 -3.02
N TYR A 200 17.51 -8.08 -3.82
CA TYR A 200 17.68 -8.11 -5.25
C TYR A 200 16.41 -7.56 -5.90
N VAL A 201 16.55 -6.55 -6.72
CA VAL A 201 15.42 -5.95 -7.43
C VAL A 201 15.78 -5.71 -8.90
N MET A 202 14.90 -6.10 -9.81
CA MET A 202 15.05 -5.80 -11.22
C MET A 202 14.16 -4.62 -11.61
N ILE A 203 14.77 -3.60 -12.20
CA ILE A 203 14.10 -2.41 -12.71
C ILE A 203 14.63 -2.15 -14.13
N ASP A 204 13.73 -2.00 -15.07
CA ASP A 204 14.05 -1.68 -16.47
C ASP A 204 15.13 -2.62 -17.07
N GLY A 205 15.01 -3.93 -16.75
CA GLY A 205 15.96 -4.95 -17.21
C GLY A 205 17.31 -4.93 -16.48
N THR A 206 17.52 -4.08 -15.52
CA THR A 206 18.73 -3.98 -14.71
C THR A 206 18.51 -4.59 -13.34
N LEU A 207 19.39 -5.52 -12.95
CA LEU A 207 19.38 -6.13 -11.62
C LEU A 207 20.19 -5.26 -10.65
N TYR A 208 19.54 -4.82 -9.60
CA TYR A 208 20.16 -4.08 -8.49
C TYR A 208 20.30 -4.99 -7.28
N LEU A 209 21.47 -4.97 -6.69
CA LEU A 209 21.74 -5.53 -5.37
C LEU A 209 21.78 -4.39 -4.34
N VAL A 210 20.88 -4.44 -3.38
CA VAL A 210 20.82 -3.46 -2.27
C VAL A 210 21.19 -4.18 -0.98
N ASN A 211 22.32 -3.79 -0.37
CA ASN A 211 22.71 -4.28 0.94
C ASN A 211 22.06 -3.41 2.02
N LEU A 212 21.20 -4.01 2.85
CA LEU A 212 20.42 -3.26 3.86
C LEU A 212 21.22 -2.98 5.14
N LYS A 213 22.37 -3.66 5.37
CA LYS A 213 23.27 -3.35 6.49
C LYS A 213 24.01 -2.06 6.26
N ASP A 214 24.61 -1.94 5.08
CA ASP A 214 25.53 -0.86 4.73
C ASP A 214 24.84 0.26 3.93
N ASN A 215 23.58 0.06 3.57
CA ASN A 215 22.82 0.95 2.68
C ASN A 215 23.53 1.19 1.34
N THR A 216 24.22 0.18 0.83
CA THR A 216 24.95 0.23 -0.45
C THR A 216 24.10 -0.36 -1.58
N ARG A 217 24.34 0.13 -2.78
CA ARG A 217 23.69 -0.36 -4.00
C ARG A 217 24.74 -0.67 -5.06
N GLU A 218 24.63 -1.86 -5.66
CA GLU A 218 25.41 -2.31 -6.80
C GLU A 218 24.48 -2.65 -7.98
N VAL A 219 25.04 -2.62 -9.20
CA VAL A 219 24.34 -2.96 -10.46
C VAL A 219 24.94 -4.23 -11.00
#